data_2f3a85faf9aa524a7691107bfe96232d
#
_entry.id   2f3a85faf9aa524a7691107bfe96232d
#
_cell.length_a   1.000
_cell.length_b   1.000
_cell.length_c   1.000
_cell.angle_alpha   90.00
_cell.angle_beta   90.00
_cell.angle_gamma   90.00
#
_symmetry.space_group_name_H-M   'P 1'
#
loop_
_entity.id
_entity.type
_entity.pdbx_description
1 polymer ?
#
loop_
_entity_poly.entity_id
_entity_poly.type
_entity_poly.pdbx_seq_one_letter_code
_entity_poly.pdbx_strand_id
1 'polypeptide(L)'
;MASSLQPARGTHDLIGEGFRRHQAVIDAARHIAALYGFEEWATPIFEDTRVFARGLGDTSDVVSKEMYSFEDRGGESVTLRPENTAGVCRALVSNGLTQSNLPRKVFYAGPMFRYERPQKGRYRQFHQIGIEVLGAAEPLADAEVIACGWQIQQALGIEEGTILEINTLGDAESREAYRGALVTYFTGHADQLSPDSRIRLEKNPLRILDSKDAGDRALMAEAPTIHSHLTAEAAAFYETVKRHLAAFGVPFRENPRIVRGLDYYSHTAFEFVTERLGAQGTVMAGGRYNGLVEEMGGPPTPSVGWAAGIERLAMLVEAAGLTPAAPRAVAVLPTGEAAEAAAIEVLQFLRARGVVAEIAYRGNLKRRMERANRIGAAAAVLVGAAEAAPGEVVLRNLDAGTQAVLPLGNVTAALAEMGLFEAAARAT
;
A
#
# COMPACT_ATOMS: atom_id res chain seq x y z
N MET A 1 -31.99 18.80 17.64
CA MET A 1 -31.14 17.59 17.66
C MET A 1 -29.80 17.97 17.09
N ALA A 2 -28.67 17.68 17.77
CA ALA A 2 -27.35 17.91 17.21
C ALA A 2 -27.20 17.06 15.95
N SER A 3 -26.69 17.63 14.85
CA SER A 3 -26.36 16.87 13.64
C SER A 3 -25.27 15.85 13.96
N SER A 4 -25.36 14.63 13.42
CA SER A 4 -24.30 13.63 13.58
C SER A 4 -23.01 14.17 12.95
N LEU A 5 -21.91 14.06 13.68
CA LEU A 5 -20.59 14.40 13.15
C LEU A 5 -20.22 13.38 12.06
N GLN A 6 -19.60 13.86 11.00
CA GLN A 6 -19.11 13.06 9.88
C GLN A 6 -17.59 13.20 9.77
N PRO A 7 -16.89 12.22 9.18
CA PRO A 7 -15.47 12.35 8.86
C PRO A 7 -15.20 13.59 8.01
N ALA A 8 -14.00 14.14 8.09
CA ALA A 8 -13.59 15.26 7.27
C ALA A 8 -13.72 14.91 5.77
N ARG A 9 -14.06 15.90 4.93
CA ARG A 9 -14.23 15.69 3.50
C ARG A 9 -13.00 15.08 2.86
N GLY A 10 -13.17 13.93 2.20
CA GLY A 10 -12.08 13.20 1.55
C GLY A 10 -11.34 12.24 2.47
N THR A 11 -11.87 12.00 3.67
CA THR A 11 -11.45 10.92 4.56
C THR A 11 -12.61 9.95 4.78
N HIS A 12 -12.34 8.76 5.27
CA HIS A 12 -13.34 7.75 5.60
C HIS A 12 -12.82 6.79 6.67
N ASP A 13 -13.76 6.17 7.37
CA ASP A 13 -13.45 5.12 8.32
C ASP A 13 -13.26 3.78 7.60
N LEU A 14 -12.22 3.05 7.95
CA LEU A 14 -12.00 1.67 7.50
C LEU A 14 -12.57 0.71 8.53
N ILE A 15 -13.69 0.06 8.23
CA ILE A 15 -14.38 -0.88 9.13
C ILE A 15 -14.82 -2.15 8.38
N GLY A 16 -14.99 -3.24 9.13
CA GLY A 16 -15.50 -4.51 8.61
C GLY A 16 -14.69 -5.05 7.45
N GLU A 17 -15.34 -5.35 6.32
CA GLU A 17 -14.69 -5.90 5.13
C GLU A 17 -13.68 -4.96 4.51
N GLY A 18 -13.96 -3.65 4.48
CA GLY A 18 -13.03 -2.65 3.98
C GLY A 18 -11.72 -2.66 4.74
N PHE A 19 -11.77 -2.75 6.08
CA PHE A 19 -10.58 -2.88 6.91
C PHE A 19 -9.83 -4.18 6.65
N ARG A 20 -10.54 -5.32 6.52
CA ARG A 20 -9.88 -6.61 6.24
C ARG A 20 -9.17 -6.64 4.90
N ARG A 21 -9.77 -6.07 3.84
CA ARG A 21 -9.11 -5.93 2.53
C ARG A 21 -7.86 -5.07 2.62
N HIS A 22 -7.97 -3.93 3.29
CA HIS A 22 -6.85 -3.02 3.50
C HIS A 22 -5.69 -3.71 4.24
N GLN A 23 -6.01 -4.43 5.33
CA GLN A 23 -5.00 -5.15 6.10
C GLN A 23 -4.37 -6.30 5.31
N ALA A 24 -5.15 -7.04 4.53
CA ALA A 24 -4.64 -8.11 3.68
C ALA A 24 -3.62 -7.61 2.64
N VAL A 25 -3.82 -6.42 2.09
CA VAL A 25 -2.82 -5.80 1.19
C VAL A 25 -1.52 -5.53 1.93
N ILE A 26 -1.60 -4.96 3.14
CA ILE A 26 -0.40 -4.68 3.95
C ILE A 26 0.33 -5.98 4.32
N ASP A 27 -0.40 -6.98 4.78
CA ASP A 27 0.19 -8.24 5.26
C ASP A 27 0.84 -9.04 4.12
N ALA A 28 0.20 -9.10 2.95
CA ALA A 28 0.78 -9.71 1.76
C ALA A 28 2.05 -8.98 1.32
N ALA A 29 2.01 -7.64 1.26
CA ALA A 29 3.15 -6.84 0.87
C ALA A 29 4.31 -6.96 1.85
N ARG A 30 4.04 -6.92 3.16
CA ARG A 30 5.04 -7.11 4.23
C ARG A 30 5.69 -8.48 4.14
N HIS A 31 4.89 -9.53 3.93
CA HIS A 31 5.40 -10.89 3.79
C HIS A 31 6.35 -11.01 2.60
N ILE A 32 5.93 -10.56 1.41
CA ILE A 32 6.78 -10.62 0.20
C ILE A 32 8.03 -9.76 0.37
N ALA A 33 7.91 -8.52 0.86
CA ALA A 33 9.06 -7.65 1.10
C ALA A 33 10.09 -8.30 2.04
N ALA A 34 9.64 -9.00 3.09
CA ALA A 34 10.53 -9.75 3.99
C ALA A 34 11.28 -10.88 3.27
N LEU A 35 10.66 -11.58 2.31
CA LEU A 35 11.33 -12.60 1.49
C LEU A 35 12.44 -12.01 0.60
N TYR A 36 12.32 -10.74 0.22
CA TYR A 36 13.34 -9.99 -0.51
C TYR A 36 14.39 -9.34 0.40
N GLY A 37 14.29 -9.51 1.72
CA GLY A 37 15.21 -8.96 2.71
C GLY A 37 14.99 -7.48 3.03
N PHE A 38 13.78 -6.95 2.80
CA PHE A 38 13.42 -5.59 3.20
C PHE A 38 13.12 -5.53 4.71
N GLU A 39 13.66 -4.51 5.38
CA GLU A 39 13.38 -4.14 6.76
C GLU A 39 12.22 -3.13 6.80
N GLU A 40 11.26 -3.31 7.71
CA GLU A 40 10.16 -2.36 7.84
C GLU A 40 10.55 -1.12 8.64
N TRP A 41 10.37 0.06 8.04
CA TRP A 41 10.59 1.35 8.70
C TRP A 41 9.29 2.13 8.85
N ALA A 42 9.18 2.85 9.97
CA ALA A 42 8.11 3.82 10.22
C ALA A 42 8.72 5.21 10.41
N THR A 43 8.41 6.13 9.51
CA THR A 43 8.80 7.55 9.63
C THR A 43 7.65 8.37 10.22
N PRO A 44 7.89 9.57 10.75
CA PRO A 44 6.84 10.45 11.24
C PRO A 44 5.77 10.74 10.18
N ILE A 45 4.52 10.92 10.63
CA ILE A 45 3.39 11.29 9.76
C ILE A 45 3.50 12.75 9.31
N PHE A 46 4.10 13.61 10.11
CA PHE A 46 4.42 14.98 9.77
C PHE A 46 5.92 15.22 9.88
N GLU A 47 6.45 16.02 9.01
CA GLU A 47 7.86 16.33 8.87
C GLU A 47 8.04 17.84 8.70
N ASP A 48 9.25 18.33 8.87
CA ASP A 48 9.62 19.66 8.41
C ASP A 48 9.25 19.81 6.92
N THR A 49 8.57 20.91 6.59
CA THR A 49 8.09 21.16 5.22
C THR A 49 9.20 21.06 4.17
N ARG A 50 10.45 21.37 4.54
CA ARG A 50 11.62 21.29 3.66
C ARG A 50 11.92 19.86 3.18
N VAL A 51 11.51 18.83 3.91
CA VAL A 51 11.68 17.43 3.49
C VAL A 51 10.97 17.18 2.15
N PHE A 52 9.78 17.74 2.00
CA PHE A 52 9.00 17.55 0.79
C PHE A 52 9.25 18.65 -0.25
N ALA A 53 9.42 19.90 0.16
CA ALA A 53 9.67 21.00 -0.76
C ALA A 53 10.96 20.81 -1.56
N ARG A 54 12.05 20.35 -0.94
CA ARG A 54 13.31 20.09 -1.64
C ARG A 54 13.24 18.85 -2.54
N GLY A 55 12.71 17.74 -2.01
CA GLY A 55 12.77 16.45 -2.69
C GLY A 55 11.76 16.31 -3.84
N LEU A 56 10.57 16.90 -3.75
CA LEU A 56 9.51 16.69 -4.74
C LEU A 56 9.53 17.67 -5.91
N GLY A 57 10.34 18.74 -5.82
CA GLY A 57 10.42 19.83 -6.79
C GLY A 57 9.28 20.84 -6.65
N ASP A 58 9.65 22.12 -6.65
CA ASP A 58 8.73 23.27 -6.47
C ASP A 58 7.64 23.35 -7.56
N THR A 59 7.88 22.75 -8.72
CA THR A 59 6.95 22.74 -9.86
C THR A 59 5.97 21.58 -9.83
N SER A 60 6.11 20.63 -8.89
CA SER A 60 5.20 19.50 -8.78
C SER A 60 3.83 19.95 -8.26
N ASP A 61 2.75 19.33 -8.75
CA ASP A 61 1.39 19.62 -8.26
C ASP A 61 1.27 19.28 -6.76
N VAL A 62 2.00 18.29 -6.29
CA VAL A 62 2.04 17.89 -4.89
C VAL A 62 2.51 19.04 -4.01
N VAL A 63 3.67 19.64 -4.32
CA VAL A 63 4.24 20.76 -3.54
C VAL A 63 3.42 22.03 -3.70
N SER A 64 3.03 22.36 -4.92
CA SER A 64 2.39 23.64 -5.23
C SER A 64 0.93 23.75 -4.78
N LYS A 65 0.19 22.62 -4.67
CA LYS A 65 -1.27 22.65 -4.50
C LYS A 65 -1.84 21.62 -3.51
N GLU A 66 -1.10 20.54 -3.20
CA GLU A 66 -1.70 19.36 -2.55
C GLU A 66 -1.18 19.10 -1.14
N MET A 67 -0.12 19.76 -0.67
CA MET A 67 0.40 19.56 0.68
C MET A 67 -0.52 20.16 1.74
N TYR A 68 -0.65 19.44 2.87
CA TYR A 68 -1.21 19.95 4.12
C TYR A 68 -0.08 20.49 4.99
N SER A 69 0.24 21.77 4.85
CA SER A 69 1.28 22.44 5.64
C SER A 69 0.66 23.41 6.62
N PHE A 70 1.25 23.50 7.82
CA PHE A 70 0.81 24.41 8.88
C PHE A 70 2.00 24.77 9.79
N GLU A 71 1.88 25.85 10.52
CA GLU A 71 2.83 26.21 11.58
C GLU A 71 2.45 25.50 12.87
N ASP A 72 3.41 24.92 13.54
CA ASP A 72 3.24 24.39 14.87
C ASP A 72 3.21 25.52 15.92
N ARG A 73 3.04 25.16 17.20
CA ARG A 73 3.01 26.17 18.27
C ARG A 73 4.36 26.87 18.49
N GLY A 74 5.45 26.30 18.00
CA GLY A 74 6.81 26.88 18.02
C GLY A 74 7.07 27.81 16.83
N GLY A 75 6.15 27.88 15.85
CA GLY A 75 6.30 28.66 14.63
C GLY A 75 7.09 27.93 13.54
N GLU A 76 7.31 26.62 13.68
CA GLU A 76 7.97 25.81 12.66
C GLU A 76 6.97 25.31 11.63
N SER A 77 7.32 25.39 10.34
CA SER A 77 6.49 24.88 9.25
C SER A 77 6.62 23.36 9.15
N VAL A 78 5.50 22.69 9.35
CA VAL A 78 5.39 21.23 9.25
C VAL A 78 4.36 20.83 8.22
N THR A 79 4.56 19.66 7.59
CA THR A 79 3.70 19.14 6.54
C THR A 79 3.31 17.70 6.84
N LEU A 80 2.03 17.37 6.72
CA LEU A 80 1.58 15.98 6.69
C LEU A 80 2.12 15.32 5.43
N ARG A 81 2.83 14.20 5.57
CA ARG A 81 3.54 13.56 4.46
C ARG A 81 2.62 13.23 3.27
N PRO A 82 2.91 13.76 2.07
CA PRO A 82 2.14 13.46 0.85
C PRO A 82 2.59 12.14 0.19
N GLU A 83 3.76 11.64 0.57
CA GLU A 83 4.41 10.39 0.16
C GLU A 83 5.47 10.04 1.22
N ASN A 84 6.15 8.88 1.12
CA ASN A 84 7.10 8.50 2.16
C ASN A 84 8.55 8.31 1.70
N THR A 85 8.83 8.34 0.40
CA THR A 85 10.20 8.19 -0.14
C THR A 85 11.15 9.26 0.42
N ALA A 86 10.71 10.53 0.42
CA ALA A 86 11.48 11.64 1.01
C ALA A 86 11.70 11.45 2.52
N GLY A 87 10.66 10.98 3.25
CA GLY A 87 10.76 10.66 4.66
C GLY A 87 11.77 9.53 4.95
N VAL A 88 11.83 8.50 4.12
CA VAL A 88 12.81 7.40 4.20
C VAL A 88 14.23 7.92 3.92
N CYS A 89 14.43 8.72 2.87
CA CYS A 89 15.72 9.34 2.58
C CYS A 89 16.21 10.24 3.71
N ARG A 90 15.32 11.09 4.27
CA ARG A 90 15.61 11.91 5.44
C ARG A 90 16.00 11.04 6.65
N ALA A 91 15.27 9.93 6.89
CA ALA A 91 15.56 9.01 7.99
C ALA A 91 16.93 8.34 7.81
N LEU A 92 17.30 7.94 6.60
CA LEU A 92 18.64 7.40 6.30
C LEU A 92 19.73 8.38 6.70
N VAL A 93 19.58 9.67 6.34
CA VAL A 93 20.55 10.72 6.65
C VAL A 93 20.57 11.04 8.13
N SER A 94 19.40 11.34 8.73
CA SER A 94 19.33 11.82 10.10
C SER A 94 19.72 10.79 11.17
N ASN A 95 19.70 9.50 10.82
CA ASN A 95 20.18 8.43 11.70
C ASN A 95 21.60 7.97 11.37
N GLY A 96 22.33 8.67 10.49
CA GLY A 96 23.73 8.35 10.16
C GLY A 96 23.92 7.04 9.40
N LEU A 97 22.87 6.53 8.74
CA LEU A 97 22.88 5.22 8.08
C LEU A 97 23.53 5.23 6.70
N THR A 98 23.92 6.40 6.19
CA THR A 98 24.59 6.56 4.90
C THR A 98 26.03 6.06 4.88
N GLN A 99 26.67 5.90 6.05
CA GLN A 99 28.09 5.56 6.17
C GLN A 99 28.37 4.07 6.33
N SER A 100 27.34 3.23 6.53
CA SER A 100 27.52 1.80 6.80
C SER A 100 26.40 0.94 6.24
N ASN A 101 26.78 -0.28 5.79
CA ASN A 101 25.84 -1.32 5.38
C ASN A 101 24.86 -0.90 4.26
N LEU A 102 25.31 -0.14 3.26
CA LEU A 102 24.58 0.01 2.01
C LEU A 102 24.79 -1.22 1.13
N PRO A 103 23.82 -1.61 0.31
CA PRO A 103 22.50 -0.99 0.19
C PRO A 103 21.55 -1.33 1.36
N ARG A 104 20.68 -0.37 1.71
CA ARG A 104 19.55 -0.62 2.60
C ARG A 104 18.29 -0.93 1.81
N LYS A 105 17.57 -1.96 2.22
CA LYS A 105 16.27 -2.34 1.66
C LYS A 105 15.19 -2.03 2.68
N VAL A 106 14.30 -1.09 2.37
CA VAL A 106 13.30 -0.56 3.29
C VAL A 106 11.90 -0.81 2.74
N PHE A 107 11.03 -1.39 3.55
CA PHE A 107 9.59 -1.46 3.32
C PHE A 107 8.88 -0.50 4.27
N TYR A 108 7.79 0.10 3.83
CA TYR A 108 6.91 0.90 4.69
C TYR A 108 5.43 0.71 4.34
N ALA A 109 4.55 0.92 5.33
CA ALA A 109 3.11 0.99 5.15
C ALA A 109 2.54 2.09 6.04
N GLY A 110 1.60 2.89 5.54
CA GLY A 110 0.96 3.89 6.38
C GLY A 110 0.20 4.98 5.64
N PRO A 111 -0.41 5.93 6.39
CA PRO A 111 -1.21 7.00 5.83
C PRO A 111 -0.37 8.09 5.18
N MET A 112 -0.93 8.65 4.08
CA MET A 112 -0.42 9.80 3.35
C MET A 112 -1.55 10.83 3.19
N PHE A 113 -1.19 12.09 2.90
CA PHE A 113 -2.15 13.18 2.89
C PHE A 113 -1.93 14.09 1.68
N ARG A 114 -2.99 14.27 0.85
CA ARG A 114 -2.97 15.20 -0.29
C ARG A 114 -4.28 15.93 -0.40
N TYR A 115 -4.25 17.24 -0.58
CA TYR A 115 -5.44 18.07 -0.79
C TYR A 115 -5.95 17.92 -2.23
N GLU A 116 -6.36 16.70 -2.58
CA GLU A 116 -6.92 16.40 -3.89
C GLU A 116 -8.46 16.49 -3.90
N ARG A 117 -9.04 16.57 -5.11
CA ARG A 117 -10.48 16.40 -5.28
C ARG A 117 -10.86 14.94 -5.02
N PRO A 118 -11.68 14.65 -3.98
CA PRO A 118 -12.03 13.28 -3.63
C PRO A 118 -12.83 12.61 -4.76
N GLN A 119 -12.47 11.36 -5.05
CA GLN A 119 -13.19 10.46 -5.94
C GLN A 119 -12.89 9.01 -5.55
N LYS A 120 -13.58 8.03 -6.13
CA LYS A 120 -13.36 6.61 -5.82
C LYS A 120 -11.89 6.22 -6.01
N GLY A 121 -11.24 5.67 -4.97
CA GLY A 121 -9.82 5.33 -4.97
C GLY A 121 -8.84 6.50 -4.88
N ARG A 122 -9.33 7.74 -4.60
CA ARG A 122 -8.52 8.94 -4.39
C ARG A 122 -9.09 9.75 -3.24
N TYR A 123 -8.37 9.77 -2.13
CA TYR A 123 -8.78 10.38 -0.87
C TYR A 123 -7.76 11.43 -0.44
N ARG A 124 -8.15 12.31 0.49
CA ARG A 124 -7.26 13.30 1.10
C ARG A 124 -6.37 12.70 2.17
N GLN A 125 -6.88 11.71 2.90
CA GLN A 125 -6.09 10.75 3.64
C GLN A 125 -6.22 9.42 2.92
N PHE A 126 -5.12 8.86 2.48
CA PHE A 126 -5.00 7.58 1.80
C PHE A 126 -3.80 6.81 2.35
N HIS A 127 -3.63 5.56 2.00
CA HIS A 127 -2.55 4.75 2.52
C HIS A 127 -1.67 4.22 1.38
N GLN A 128 -0.38 4.11 1.68
CA GLN A 128 0.58 3.51 0.77
C GLN A 128 1.33 2.39 1.46
N ILE A 129 1.65 1.37 0.67
CA ILE A 129 2.80 0.51 0.86
C ILE A 129 3.88 0.98 -0.10
N GLY A 130 5.14 0.80 0.27
CA GLY A 130 6.26 1.08 -0.62
C GLY A 130 7.53 0.37 -0.19
N ILE A 131 8.46 0.27 -1.13
CA ILE A 131 9.82 -0.22 -0.87
C ILE A 131 10.84 0.72 -1.49
N GLU A 132 12.00 0.83 -0.83
CA GLU A 132 13.13 1.62 -1.29
C GLU A 132 14.42 0.81 -1.14
N VAL A 133 15.23 0.76 -2.19
CA VAL A 133 16.62 0.27 -2.15
C VAL A 133 17.53 1.48 -2.22
N LEU A 134 18.24 1.74 -1.13
CA LEU A 134 19.06 2.93 -0.94
C LEU A 134 20.54 2.53 -1.02
N GLY A 135 21.29 3.11 -1.97
CA GLY A 135 22.72 2.86 -2.14
C GLY A 135 23.08 1.75 -3.13
N ALA A 136 22.21 1.48 -4.12
CA ALA A 136 22.51 0.56 -5.23
C ALA A 136 22.45 1.28 -6.56
N ALA A 137 23.57 1.34 -7.26
CA ALA A 137 23.69 1.98 -8.58
C ALA A 137 23.34 1.01 -9.73
N GLU A 138 23.38 -0.29 -9.48
CA GLU A 138 23.30 -1.35 -10.46
C GLU A 138 21.87 -1.54 -11.01
N PRO A 139 21.71 -1.80 -12.34
CA PRO A 139 20.40 -2.07 -12.96
C PRO A 139 19.64 -3.27 -12.35
N LEU A 140 20.36 -4.17 -11.68
CA LEU A 140 19.75 -5.31 -10.99
C LEU A 140 18.81 -4.88 -9.86
N ALA A 141 19.13 -3.79 -9.15
CA ALA A 141 18.29 -3.26 -8.09
C ALA A 141 16.94 -2.77 -8.63
N ASP A 142 16.92 -2.15 -9.81
CA ASP A 142 15.69 -1.73 -10.48
C ASP A 142 14.80 -2.92 -10.82
N ALA A 143 15.37 -3.96 -11.40
CA ALA A 143 14.62 -5.16 -11.76
C ALA A 143 14.12 -5.92 -10.53
N GLU A 144 14.91 -6.01 -9.45
CA GLU A 144 14.50 -6.66 -8.20
C GLU A 144 13.34 -5.92 -7.52
N VAL A 145 13.39 -4.59 -7.47
CA VAL A 145 12.32 -3.74 -6.92
C VAL A 145 11.01 -3.93 -7.70
N ILE A 146 11.08 -3.98 -9.02
CA ILE A 146 9.93 -4.23 -9.88
C ILE A 146 9.40 -5.67 -9.67
N ALA A 147 10.29 -6.67 -9.60
CA ALA A 147 9.92 -8.05 -9.39
C ALA A 147 9.22 -8.27 -8.04
N CYS A 148 9.68 -7.60 -6.97
CA CYS A 148 9.00 -7.60 -5.69
C CYS A 148 7.56 -7.05 -5.80
N GLY A 149 7.37 -5.93 -6.51
CA GLY A 149 6.05 -5.36 -6.77
C GLY A 149 5.13 -6.29 -7.56
N TRP A 150 5.66 -6.99 -8.55
CA TRP A 150 4.94 -8.01 -9.32
C TRP A 150 4.51 -9.18 -8.46
N GLN A 151 5.42 -9.69 -7.63
CA GLN A 151 5.13 -10.83 -6.73
C GLN A 151 4.10 -10.46 -5.66
N ILE A 152 4.07 -9.22 -5.18
CA ILE A 152 3.00 -8.75 -4.28
C ILE A 152 1.64 -8.82 -4.97
N GLN A 153 1.53 -8.42 -6.24
CA GLN A 153 0.27 -8.51 -6.98
C GLN A 153 -0.16 -9.97 -7.20
N GLN A 154 0.78 -10.88 -7.46
CA GLN A 154 0.52 -12.32 -7.53
C GLN A 154 0.02 -12.87 -6.19
N ALA A 155 0.67 -12.50 -5.08
CA ALA A 155 0.24 -12.92 -3.74
C ALA A 155 -1.16 -12.41 -3.37
N LEU A 156 -1.57 -11.27 -3.95
CA LEU A 156 -2.92 -10.72 -3.80
C LEU A 156 -3.93 -11.29 -4.82
N GLY A 157 -3.48 -12.09 -5.82
CA GLY A 157 -4.32 -12.63 -6.89
C GLY A 157 -4.90 -11.57 -7.82
N ILE A 158 -4.18 -10.46 -8.04
CA ILE A 158 -4.64 -9.31 -8.84
C ILE A 158 -3.74 -9.00 -10.04
N GLU A 159 -2.77 -9.85 -10.32
CA GLU A 159 -1.83 -9.69 -11.45
C GLU A 159 -2.54 -9.79 -12.80
N GLU A 160 -3.61 -10.58 -12.90
CA GLU A 160 -4.40 -10.67 -14.11
C GLU A 160 -5.08 -9.33 -14.44
N GLY A 161 -4.84 -8.83 -15.66
CA GLY A 161 -5.35 -7.52 -16.10
C GLY A 161 -4.56 -6.32 -15.56
N THR A 162 -3.39 -6.57 -14.95
CA THR A 162 -2.40 -5.55 -14.62
C THR A 162 -1.20 -5.70 -15.56
N ILE A 163 -0.75 -4.59 -16.12
CA ILE A 163 0.36 -4.52 -17.07
C ILE A 163 1.47 -3.67 -16.46
N LEU A 164 2.70 -4.19 -16.45
CA LEU A 164 3.88 -3.39 -16.16
C LEU A 164 4.27 -2.59 -17.42
N GLU A 165 4.26 -1.29 -17.30
CA GLU A 165 4.83 -0.38 -18.26
C GLU A 165 6.16 0.15 -17.74
N ILE A 166 7.19 0.17 -18.59
CA ILE A 166 8.52 0.68 -18.24
C ILE A 166 8.98 1.72 -19.24
N ASN A 167 9.81 2.65 -18.77
CA ASN A 167 10.54 3.64 -19.55
C ASN A 167 11.89 3.92 -18.90
N THR A 168 12.73 4.68 -19.60
CA THR A 168 13.89 5.34 -19.01
C THR A 168 13.75 6.84 -19.14
N LEU A 169 14.23 7.57 -18.13
CA LEU A 169 14.37 9.02 -18.15
C LEU A 169 15.83 9.44 -18.45
N GLY A 170 16.69 8.46 -18.69
CA GLY A 170 18.11 8.67 -18.97
C GLY A 170 18.90 9.21 -17.77
N ASP A 171 20.18 9.44 -18.01
CA ASP A 171 21.06 10.18 -17.12
C ASP A 171 20.89 11.70 -17.29
N ALA A 172 21.70 12.50 -16.62
CA ALA A 172 21.60 13.96 -16.66
C ALA A 172 21.84 14.51 -18.08
N GLU A 173 22.81 13.96 -18.83
CA GLU A 173 23.14 14.38 -20.20
C GLU A 173 21.99 14.03 -21.16
N SER A 174 21.46 12.81 -21.10
CA SER A 174 20.27 12.38 -21.86
C SER A 174 19.08 13.28 -21.62
N ARG A 175 18.82 13.62 -20.35
CA ARG A 175 17.70 14.48 -19.96
C ARG A 175 17.84 15.90 -20.49
N GLU A 176 19.03 16.48 -20.46
CA GLU A 176 19.24 17.83 -20.96
C GLU A 176 19.10 17.86 -22.49
N ALA A 177 19.66 16.87 -23.21
CA ALA A 177 19.49 16.74 -24.66
C ALA A 177 17.99 16.59 -25.03
N TYR A 178 17.27 15.75 -24.31
CA TYR A 178 15.83 15.54 -24.51
C TYR A 178 15.01 16.79 -24.20
N ARG A 179 15.33 17.48 -23.09
CA ARG A 179 14.72 18.76 -22.73
C ARG A 179 14.86 19.78 -23.85
N GLY A 180 16.08 19.94 -24.45
CA GLY A 180 16.33 20.81 -25.58
C GLY A 180 15.49 20.45 -26.81
N ALA A 181 15.36 19.15 -27.11
CA ALA A 181 14.51 18.68 -28.20
C ALA A 181 13.02 18.99 -27.97
N LEU A 182 12.51 18.80 -26.75
CA LEU A 182 11.13 19.12 -26.38
C LEU A 182 10.87 20.64 -26.46
N VAL A 183 11.78 21.47 -25.95
CA VAL A 183 11.68 22.94 -26.08
C VAL A 183 11.58 23.34 -27.53
N THR A 184 12.46 22.83 -28.38
CA THR A 184 12.45 23.13 -29.84
C THR A 184 11.12 22.72 -30.47
N TYR A 185 10.65 21.49 -30.18
CA TYR A 185 9.40 20.97 -30.73
C TYR A 185 8.19 21.77 -30.28
N PHE A 186 7.99 21.96 -28.96
CA PHE A 186 6.82 22.64 -28.43
C PHE A 186 6.84 24.16 -28.69
N THR A 187 7.99 24.81 -28.82
CA THR A 187 8.07 26.21 -29.26
C THR A 187 7.52 26.36 -30.68
N GLY A 188 7.80 25.40 -31.58
CA GLY A 188 7.22 25.37 -32.92
C GLY A 188 5.69 25.19 -32.95
N HIS A 189 5.09 24.74 -31.83
CA HIS A 189 3.66 24.47 -31.71
C HIS A 189 3.00 25.29 -30.56
N ALA A 190 3.64 26.37 -30.11
CA ALA A 190 3.23 27.12 -28.93
C ALA A 190 1.78 27.65 -28.97
N ASP A 191 1.31 28.02 -30.16
CA ASP A 191 -0.06 28.50 -30.36
C ASP A 191 -1.13 27.43 -30.17
N GLN A 192 -0.76 26.14 -30.29
CA GLN A 192 -1.63 24.98 -30.16
C GLN A 192 -1.64 24.43 -28.73
N LEU A 193 -0.68 24.83 -27.89
CA LEU A 193 -0.60 24.38 -26.49
C LEU A 193 -1.70 25.02 -25.64
N SER A 194 -2.20 24.24 -24.67
CA SER A 194 -3.08 24.75 -23.60
C SER A 194 -2.38 25.88 -22.80
N PRO A 195 -3.14 26.78 -22.13
CA PRO A 195 -2.55 27.82 -21.30
C PRO A 195 -1.59 27.28 -20.22
N ASP A 196 -1.95 26.16 -19.58
CA ASP A 196 -1.12 25.50 -18.57
C ASP A 196 0.19 24.95 -19.20
N SER A 197 0.10 24.35 -20.38
CA SER A 197 1.27 23.78 -21.06
C SER A 197 2.20 24.86 -21.61
N ARG A 198 1.72 26.06 -21.94
CA ARG A 198 2.59 27.22 -22.26
C ARG A 198 3.44 27.62 -21.03
N ILE A 199 2.84 27.65 -19.84
CA ILE A 199 3.57 27.95 -18.60
C ILE A 199 4.60 26.84 -18.32
N ARG A 200 4.22 25.58 -18.55
CA ARG A 200 5.11 24.43 -18.39
C ARG A 200 6.29 24.44 -19.38
N LEU A 201 6.07 24.92 -20.59
CA LEU A 201 7.14 25.05 -21.60
C LEU A 201 8.28 25.95 -21.10
N GLU A 202 7.96 27.02 -20.39
CA GLU A 202 8.95 27.93 -19.81
C GLU A 202 9.65 27.35 -18.57
N LYS A 203 8.90 26.66 -17.71
CA LYS A 203 9.39 26.20 -16.42
C LYS A 203 9.99 24.80 -16.47
N ASN A 204 9.24 23.83 -16.99
CA ASN A 204 9.64 22.44 -17.09
C ASN A 204 8.88 21.75 -18.25
N PRO A 205 9.46 21.73 -19.46
CA PRO A 205 8.80 21.19 -20.65
C PRO A 205 8.44 19.69 -20.54
N LEU A 206 9.17 18.91 -19.73
CA LEU A 206 8.83 17.51 -19.45
C LEU A 206 7.44 17.36 -18.83
N ARG A 207 6.93 18.37 -18.11
CA ARG A 207 5.58 18.38 -17.54
C ARG A 207 4.46 18.52 -18.56
N ILE A 208 4.75 18.93 -19.79
CA ILE A 208 3.77 18.94 -20.88
C ILE A 208 3.34 17.51 -21.19
N LEU A 209 4.26 16.54 -21.06
CA LEU A 209 4.00 15.13 -21.32
C LEU A 209 2.97 14.49 -20.35
N ASP A 210 2.70 15.14 -19.22
CA ASP A 210 1.67 14.76 -18.27
C ASP A 210 0.30 15.45 -18.52
N SER A 211 0.19 16.27 -19.59
CA SER A 211 -1.03 17.02 -19.85
C SER A 211 -2.22 16.11 -20.14
N LYS A 212 -3.36 16.45 -19.56
CA LYS A 212 -4.64 15.78 -19.82
C LYS A 212 -5.47 16.50 -20.88
N ASP A 213 -5.04 17.65 -21.34
CA ASP A 213 -5.68 18.40 -22.42
C ASP A 213 -5.64 17.63 -23.73
N ALA A 214 -6.75 17.63 -24.49
CA ALA A 214 -6.86 16.85 -25.73
C ALA A 214 -5.96 17.39 -26.84
N GLY A 215 -5.78 18.72 -26.92
CA GLY A 215 -4.89 19.38 -27.88
C GLY A 215 -3.42 19.08 -27.60
N ASP A 216 -3.03 19.20 -26.32
CA ASP A 216 -1.67 18.83 -25.89
C ASP A 216 -1.36 17.35 -26.18
N ARG A 217 -2.33 16.45 -25.92
CA ARG A 217 -2.16 15.01 -26.21
C ARG A 217 -1.94 14.72 -27.69
N ALA A 218 -2.62 15.44 -28.58
CA ALA A 218 -2.39 15.29 -30.01
C ALA A 218 -0.98 15.70 -30.40
N LEU A 219 -0.48 16.80 -29.84
CA LEU A 219 0.90 17.24 -30.05
C LEU A 219 1.93 16.26 -29.46
N MET A 220 1.66 15.73 -28.28
CA MET A 220 2.54 14.75 -27.63
C MET A 220 2.70 13.46 -28.43
N ALA A 221 1.72 13.07 -29.24
CA ALA A 221 1.81 11.86 -30.06
C ALA A 221 2.99 11.91 -31.04
N GLU A 222 3.30 13.09 -31.58
CA GLU A 222 4.37 13.34 -32.55
C GLU A 222 5.64 13.90 -31.91
N ALA A 223 5.63 14.18 -30.61
CA ALA A 223 6.78 14.76 -29.94
C ALA A 223 7.96 13.76 -29.87
N PRO A 224 9.22 14.27 -29.85
CA PRO A 224 10.38 13.42 -29.63
C PRO A 224 10.25 12.52 -28.40
N THR A 225 10.91 11.39 -28.40
CA THR A 225 11.01 10.51 -27.22
C THR A 225 12.43 10.54 -26.66
N ILE A 226 12.57 10.23 -25.38
CA ILE A 226 13.86 10.19 -24.69
C ILE A 226 14.83 9.19 -25.35
N HIS A 227 14.31 8.11 -25.93
CA HIS A 227 15.11 7.03 -26.52
C HIS A 227 16.06 7.51 -27.63
N SER A 228 15.72 8.58 -28.35
CA SER A 228 16.57 9.19 -29.39
C SER A 228 17.68 10.07 -28.83
N HIS A 229 17.69 10.30 -27.51
CA HIS A 229 18.58 11.23 -26.81
C HIS A 229 19.39 10.58 -25.70
N LEU A 230 19.31 9.25 -25.58
CA LEU A 230 20.06 8.50 -24.57
C LEU A 230 21.53 8.50 -24.87
N THR A 231 22.37 8.70 -23.85
CA THR A 231 23.78 8.35 -23.91
C THR A 231 23.95 6.84 -24.11
N ALA A 232 25.09 6.39 -24.58
CA ALA A 232 25.38 4.95 -24.71
C ALA A 232 25.29 4.22 -23.38
N GLU A 233 25.70 4.89 -22.28
CA GLU A 233 25.66 4.35 -20.93
C GLU A 233 24.21 4.21 -20.43
N ALA A 234 23.39 5.25 -20.59
CA ALA A 234 21.99 5.22 -20.21
C ALA A 234 21.18 4.17 -21.01
N ALA A 235 21.48 4.02 -22.30
CA ALA A 235 20.88 3.00 -23.15
C ALA A 235 21.28 1.59 -22.66
N ALA A 236 22.58 1.34 -22.40
CA ALA A 236 23.07 0.06 -21.89
C ALA A 236 22.48 -0.29 -20.50
N PHE A 237 22.31 0.71 -19.65
CA PHE A 237 21.64 0.56 -18.34
C PHE A 237 20.22 0.05 -18.54
N TYR A 238 19.42 0.72 -19.37
CA TYR A 238 18.03 0.38 -19.62
C TYR A 238 17.87 -1.01 -20.24
N GLU A 239 18.70 -1.34 -21.24
CA GLU A 239 18.72 -2.69 -21.82
C GLU A 239 19.05 -3.77 -20.79
N THR A 240 19.93 -3.46 -19.82
CA THR A 240 20.27 -4.39 -18.75
C THR A 240 19.10 -4.58 -17.78
N VAL A 241 18.35 -3.53 -17.42
CA VAL A 241 17.11 -3.65 -16.63
C VAL A 241 16.12 -4.59 -17.32
N LYS A 242 15.90 -4.42 -18.64
CA LYS A 242 14.98 -5.28 -19.41
C LYS A 242 15.40 -6.75 -19.40
N ARG A 243 16.69 -7.03 -19.56
CA ARG A 243 17.22 -8.40 -19.46
C ARG A 243 17.01 -9.02 -18.08
N HIS A 244 17.22 -8.24 -17.03
CA HIS A 244 16.98 -8.70 -15.67
C HIS A 244 15.49 -8.95 -15.38
N LEU A 245 14.59 -8.08 -15.85
CA LEU A 245 13.14 -8.31 -15.75
C LEU A 245 12.72 -9.60 -16.44
N ALA A 246 13.24 -9.87 -17.63
CA ALA A 246 13.01 -11.13 -18.34
C ALA A 246 13.53 -12.34 -17.54
N ALA A 247 14.70 -12.22 -16.90
CA ALA A 247 15.27 -13.28 -16.07
C ALA A 247 14.44 -13.51 -14.78
N PHE A 248 13.83 -12.46 -14.21
CA PHE A 248 12.87 -12.57 -13.11
C PHE A 248 11.50 -13.12 -13.55
N GLY A 249 11.26 -13.29 -14.86
CA GLY A 249 9.96 -13.71 -15.38
C GLY A 249 8.86 -12.66 -15.25
N VAL A 250 9.21 -11.39 -15.16
CA VAL A 250 8.25 -10.28 -15.07
C VAL A 250 7.89 -9.80 -16.47
N PRO A 251 6.62 -9.95 -16.91
CA PRO A 251 6.18 -9.46 -18.20
C PRO A 251 6.06 -7.93 -18.18
N PHE A 252 6.51 -7.26 -19.22
CA PHE A 252 6.43 -5.81 -19.34
C PHE A 252 6.19 -5.36 -20.79
N ARG A 253 5.77 -4.12 -20.94
CA ARG A 253 5.80 -3.38 -22.22
C ARG A 253 6.53 -2.07 -22.05
N GLU A 254 7.22 -1.63 -23.09
CA GLU A 254 7.84 -0.31 -23.11
C GLU A 254 6.79 0.76 -23.44
N ASN A 255 6.80 1.85 -22.66
CA ASN A 255 5.96 3.01 -22.91
C ASN A 255 6.80 4.29 -22.82
N PRO A 256 7.27 4.84 -23.97
CA PRO A 256 8.15 6.00 -24.00
C PRO A 256 7.48 7.30 -23.51
N ARG A 257 6.19 7.25 -23.20
CA ARG A 257 5.43 8.40 -22.70
C ARG A 257 5.33 8.43 -21.17
N ILE A 258 5.83 7.41 -20.46
CA ILE A 258 5.90 7.48 -19.00
C ILE A 258 6.87 8.58 -18.60
N VAL A 259 6.34 9.58 -17.91
CA VAL A 259 7.07 10.56 -17.11
C VAL A 259 6.56 10.44 -15.67
N ARG A 260 7.32 10.94 -14.71
CA ARG A 260 6.94 10.85 -13.31
C ARG A 260 6.46 12.20 -12.78
N GLY A 261 5.43 12.15 -11.93
CA GLY A 261 4.85 13.34 -11.32
C GLY A 261 5.75 14.05 -10.29
N LEU A 262 6.96 13.53 -10.00
CA LEU A 262 7.93 14.08 -9.07
C LEU A 262 9.27 14.25 -9.80
N ASP A 263 9.99 15.34 -9.53
CA ASP A 263 11.13 15.75 -10.34
C ASP A 263 12.44 15.01 -10.01
N TYR A 264 12.48 14.24 -8.93
CA TYR A 264 13.69 13.53 -8.48
C TYR A 264 14.05 12.30 -9.32
N TYR A 265 13.17 11.80 -10.19
CA TYR A 265 13.39 10.58 -10.93
C TYR A 265 14.46 10.71 -12.04
N SER A 266 15.24 9.65 -12.23
CA SER A 266 16.25 9.45 -13.27
C SER A 266 16.25 8.00 -13.75
N HIS A 267 16.88 7.69 -14.88
CA HIS A 267 16.94 6.33 -15.42
C HIS A 267 15.57 5.62 -15.44
N THR A 268 15.44 4.49 -14.78
CA THR A 268 14.23 3.64 -14.79
C THR A 268 13.02 4.37 -14.22
N ALA A 269 11.93 4.36 -14.98
CA ALA A 269 10.59 4.76 -14.56
C ALA A 269 9.60 3.66 -14.93
N PHE A 270 8.66 3.35 -14.06
CA PHE A 270 7.69 2.29 -14.31
C PHE A 270 6.36 2.51 -13.61
N GLU A 271 5.33 1.90 -14.17
CA GLU A 271 3.97 1.89 -13.62
C GLU A 271 3.33 0.52 -13.84
N PHE A 272 2.65 0.01 -12.82
CA PHE A 272 1.70 -1.07 -12.99
C PHE A 272 0.33 -0.45 -13.23
N VAL A 273 -0.22 -0.71 -14.40
CA VAL A 273 -1.48 -0.11 -14.84
C VAL A 273 -2.54 -1.17 -15.08
N THR A 274 -3.81 -0.81 -14.86
CA THR A 274 -4.95 -1.67 -15.10
C THR A 274 -6.14 -0.87 -15.63
N GLU A 275 -6.93 -1.46 -16.51
CA GLU A 275 -8.18 -0.87 -16.98
C GLU A 275 -9.36 -1.13 -16.02
N ARG A 276 -9.20 -2.05 -15.06
CA ARG A 276 -10.26 -2.46 -14.12
C ARG A 276 -10.72 -1.35 -13.17
N LEU A 277 -9.91 -0.30 -13.02
CA LEU A 277 -10.20 0.87 -12.16
C LEU A 277 -10.54 2.13 -12.97
N GLY A 278 -10.82 2.01 -14.28
CA GLY A 278 -11.16 3.13 -15.15
C GLY A 278 -10.04 4.19 -15.20
N ALA A 279 -10.39 5.46 -15.04
CA ALA A 279 -9.42 6.56 -15.11
C ALA A 279 -8.32 6.55 -14.03
N GLN A 280 -8.39 5.65 -13.05
CA GLN A 280 -7.41 5.47 -11.95
C GLN A 280 -6.50 4.26 -12.21
N GLY A 281 -6.10 4.04 -13.45
CA GLY A 281 -5.41 2.84 -13.92
C GLY A 281 -4.08 2.51 -13.22
N THR A 282 -3.30 3.50 -12.79
CA THR A 282 -2.02 3.23 -12.10
C THR A 282 -2.25 2.78 -10.66
N VAL A 283 -1.82 1.58 -10.32
CA VAL A 283 -1.98 0.99 -8.98
C VAL A 283 -0.69 0.97 -8.17
N MET A 284 0.46 0.89 -8.85
CA MET A 284 1.80 0.96 -8.26
C MET A 284 2.70 1.69 -9.24
N ALA A 285 3.60 2.52 -8.75
CA ALA A 285 4.47 3.28 -9.60
C ALA A 285 5.78 3.66 -8.89
N GLY A 286 6.86 3.69 -9.64
CA GLY A 286 8.17 3.96 -9.08
C GLY A 286 9.22 4.29 -10.12
N GLY A 287 10.47 4.23 -9.71
CA GLY A 287 11.63 4.46 -10.53
C GLY A 287 12.88 4.72 -9.71
N ARG A 288 13.97 5.01 -10.41
CA ARG A 288 15.28 5.36 -9.83
C ARG A 288 15.34 6.85 -9.51
N TYR A 289 15.98 7.18 -8.39
CA TYR A 289 16.19 8.56 -7.94
C TYR A 289 17.56 8.68 -7.27
N ASN A 290 18.53 9.23 -7.99
CA ASN A 290 19.92 9.24 -7.52
C ASN A 290 20.28 10.48 -6.69
N GLY A 291 19.50 11.58 -6.77
CA GLY A 291 19.81 12.86 -6.10
C GLY A 291 19.08 13.10 -4.79
N LEU A 292 18.01 12.33 -4.46
CA LEU A 292 17.11 12.68 -3.37
C LEU A 292 17.78 12.64 -1.97
N VAL A 293 18.72 11.71 -1.74
CA VAL A 293 19.46 11.63 -0.48
C VAL A 293 20.39 12.83 -0.30
N GLU A 294 21.01 13.34 -1.39
CA GLU A 294 21.83 14.57 -1.35
C GLU A 294 20.96 15.78 -1.04
N GLU A 295 19.76 15.89 -1.57
CA GLU A 295 18.81 16.96 -1.25
C GLU A 295 18.39 16.95 0.22
N MET A 296 18.43 15.77 0.88
CA MET A 296 18.25 15.64 2.34
C MET A 296 19.52 15.92 3.14
N GLY A 297 20.62 16.31 2.49
CA GLY A 297 21.89 16.64 3.13
C GLY A 297 22.82 15.43 3.36
N GLY A 298 22.56 14.31 2.68
CA GLY A 298 23.41 13.13 2.69
C GLY A 298 24.44 13.12 1.56
N PRO A 299 25.28 12.08 1.48
CA PRO A 299 26.16 11.85 0.34
C PRO A 299 25.37 11.34 -0.90
N PRO A 300 25.96 11.37 -2.10
CA PRO A 300 25.40 10.72 -3.27
C PRO A 300 25.07 9.26 -2.99
N THR A 301 23.78 8.92 -3.10
CA THR A 301 23.28 7.59 -2.73
C THR A 301 22.25 7.14 -3.77
N PRO A 302 22.69 6.46 -4.85
CA PRO A 302 21.79 5.97 -5.88
C PRO A 302 20.70 5.08 -5.29
N SER A 303 19.45 5.36 -5.63
CA SER A 303 18.32 4.71 -4.99
C SER A 303 17.21 4.42 -5.99
N VAL A 304 16.40 3.40 -5.71
CA VAL A 304 15.25 2.98 -6.52
C VAL A 304 14.15 2.43 -5.62
N GLY A 305 12.91 2.75 -5.94
CA GLY A 305 11.76 2.29 -5.16
C GLY A 305 10.44 2.49 -5.86
N TRP A 306 9.37 2.11 -5.18
CA TRP A 306 8.00 2.35 -5.63
C TRP A 306 7.06 2.52 -4.45
N ALA A 307 5.92 3.15 -4.74
CA ALA A 307 4.78 3.20 -3.85
C ALA A 307 3.51 2.73 -4.55
N ALA A 308 2.62 2.10 -3.78
CA ALA A 308 1.31 1.64 -4.23
C ALA A 308 0.21 2.11 -3.28
N GLY A 309 -0.91 2.60 -3.84
CA GLY A 309 -2.07 3.00 -3.05
C GLY A 309 -2.83 1.77 -2.56
N ILE A 310 -2.92 1.58 -1.23
CA ILE A 310 -3.57 0.43 -0.61
C ILE A 310 -5.05 0.38 -1.00
N GLU A 311 -5.74 1.51 -1.04
CA GLU A 311 -7.14 1.59 -1.41
C GLU A 311 -7.39 1.06 -2.84
N ARG A 312 -6.48 1.35 -3.78
CA ARG A 312 -6.59 0.86 -5.17
C ARG A 312 -6.34 -0.63 -5.27
N LEU A 313 -5.32 -1.15 -4.57
CA LEU A 313 -5.07 -2.58 -4.49
C LEU A 313 -6.24 -3.32 -3.82
N ALA A 314 -6.78 -2.77 -2.73
CA ALA A 314 -7.95 -3.31 -2.04
C ALA A 314 -9.20 -3.35 -2.94
N MET A 315 -9.39 -2.36 -3.82
CA MET A 315 -10.47 -2.38 -4.82
C MET A 315 -10.28 -3.50 -5.85
N LEU A 316 -9.06 -3.82 -6.25
CA LEU A 316 -8.78 -4.95 -7.14
C LEU A 316 -9.02 -6.30 -6.44
N VAL A 317 -8.61 -6.44 -5.17
CA VAL A 317 -8.90 -7.61 -4.33
C VAL A 317 -10.42 -7.82 -4.18
N GLU A 318 -11.19 -6.74 -3.98
CA GLU A 318 -12.65 -6.78 -3.94
C GLU A 318 -13.25 -7.23 -5.29
N ALA A 319 -12.79 -6.63 -6.38
CA ALA A 319 -13.27 -6.96 -7.73
C ALA A 319 -12.94 -8.41 -8.16
N ALA A 320 -11.88 -8.99 -7.60
CA ALA A 320 -11.49 -10.39 -7.78
C ALA A 320 -12.26 -11.35 -6.83
N GLY A 321 -13.08 -10.84 -5.91
CA GLY A 321 -13.78 -11.68 -4.94
C GLY A 321 -12.89 -12.27 -3.84
N LEU A 322 -11.69 -11.73 -3.65
CA LEU A 322 -10.65 -12.24 -2.73
C LEU A 322 -10.66 -11.54 -1.36
N THR A 323 -11.78 -10.93 -0.97
CA THR A 323 -11.92 -10.33 0.36
C THR A 323 -11.76 -11.39 1.44
N PRO A 324 -10.82 -11.23 2.40
CA PRO A 324 -10.67 -12.18 3.49
C PRO A 324 -11.95 -12.29 4.34
N ALA A 325 -12.36 -13.51 4.62
CA ALA A 325 -13.49 -13.75 5.50
C ALA A 325 -13.22 -13.20 6.91
N ALA A 326 -14.26 -12.78 7.60
CA ALA A 326 -14.13 -12.46 9.02
C ALA A 326 -13.88 -13.75 9.82
N PRO A 327 -12.96 -13.73 10.80
CA PRO A 327 -12.84 -14.84 11.74
C PRO A 327 -14.18 -15.07 12.43
N ARG A 328 -14.67 -16.31 12.39
CA ARG A 328 -15.93 -16.68 13.05
C ARG A 328 -15.66 -17.06 14.50
N ALA A 329 -16.36 -16.41 15.40
CA ALA A 329 -16.18 -16.66 16.84
C ALA A 329 -16.89 -17.94 17.31
N VAL A 330 -16.37 -18.51 18.40
CA VAL A 330 -17.10 -19.46 19.24
C VAL A 330 -17.84 -18.66 20.33
N ALA A 331 -19.16 -18.80 20.41
CA ALA A 331 -19.96 -18.11 21.40
C ALA A 331 -20.00 -18.93 22.70
N VAL A 332 -19.47 -18.36 23.80
CA VAL A 332 -19.57 -18.97 25.13
C VAL A 332 -20.88 -18.49 25.81
N LEU A 333 -21.76 -19.42 26.15
CA LEU A 333 -23.12 -19.16 26.57
C LEU A 333 -23.38 -19.75 27.99
N PRO A 334 -23.26 -18.96 29.08
CA PRO A 334 -23.69 -19.39 30.39
C PRO A 334 -25.22 -19.59 30.40
N THR A 335 -25.68 -20.72 30.95
CA THR A 335 -27.11 -21.08 30.98
C THR A 335 -27.90 -20.35 32.09
N GLY A 336 -27.21 -19.72 33.06
CA GLY A 336 -27.74 -18.88 34.13
C GLY A 336 -26.63 -18.11 34.83
N GLU A 337 -26.96 -17.29 35.80
CA GLU A 337 -26.01 -16.50 36.59
C GLU A 337 -24.96 -17.37 37.30
N ALA A 338 -25.38 -18.50 37.85
CA ALA A 338 -24.49 -19.44 38.54
C ALA A 338 -23.39 -20.03 37.59
N ALA A 339 -23.62 -20.04 36.30
CA ALA A 339 -22.68 -20.53 35.30
C ALA A 339 -21.72 -19.46 34.78
N GLU A 340 -21.84 -18.19 35.15
CA GLU A 340 -21.06 -17.10 34.60
C GLU A 340 -19.55 -17.23 34.93
N ALA A 341 -19.21 -17.62 36.15
CA ALA A 341 -17.82 -17.84 36.56
C ALA A 341 -17.16 -18.94 35.72
N ALA A 342 -17.84 -20.11 35.60
CA ALA A 342 -17.34 -21.20 34.76
C ALA A 342 -17.27 -20.83 33.28
N ALA A 343 -18.20 -20.00 32.77
CA ALA A 343 -18.15 -19.53 31.40
C ALA A 343 -16.95 -18.59 31.16
N ILE A 344 -16.52 -17.81 32.14
CA ILE A 344 -15.31 -17.02 32.08
C ILE A 344 -14.06 -17.92 31.97
N GLU A 345 -14.01 -19.01 32.76
CA GLU A 345 -12.93 -19.98 32.69
C GLU A 345 -12.86 -20.65 31.30
N VAL A 346 -13.99 -21.07 30.73
CA VAL A 346 -14.09 -21.61 29.36
C VAL A 346 -13.64 -20.59 28.33
N LEU A 347 -14.07 -19.34 28.48
CA LEU A 347 -13.66 -18.24 27.56
C LEU A 347 -12.15 -18.05 27.57
N GLN A 348 -11.52 -18.03 28.76
CA GLN A 348 -10.07 -17.90 28.89
C GLN A 348 -9.34 -19.14 28.36
N PHE A 349 -9.86 -20.33 28.63
CA PHE A 349 -9.32 -21.57 28.10
C PHE A 349 -9.25 -21.57 26.58
N LEU A 350 -10.32 -21.13 25.90
CA LEU A 350 -10.38 -21.04 24.43
C LEU A 350 -9.40 -20.00 23.89
N ARG A 351 -9.43 -18.80 24.48
CA ARG A 351 -8.55 -17.68 24.04
C ARG A 351 -7.07 -17.97 24.22
N ALA A 352 -6.68 -18.61 25.33
CA ALA A 352 -5.31 -19.03 25.58
C ALA A 352 -4.77 -20.03 24.54
N ARG A 353 -5.67 -20.65 23.77
CA ARG A 353 -5.38 -21.59 22.69
C ARG A 353 -5.56 -20.98 21.29
N GLY A 354 -5.76 -19.66 21.20
CA GLY A 354 -5.90 -18.96 19.94
C GLY A 354 -7.30 -19.03 19.31
N VAL A 355 -8.29 -19.59 20.00
CA VAL A 355 -9.67 -19.62 19.51
C VAL A 355 -10.31 -18.25 19.69
N VAL A 356 -10.88 -17.69 18.64
CA VAL A 356 -11.68 -16.47 18.71
C VAL A 356 -12.98 -16.80 19.46
N ALA A 357 -13.14 -16.31 20.68
CA ALA A 357 -14.27 -16.62 21.53
C ALA A 357 -14.92 -15.35 22.11
N GLU A 358 -16.25 -15.29 22.06
CA GLU A 358 -17.08 -14.21 22.59
C GLU A 358 -18.05 -14.70 23.66
N ILE A 359 -18.38 -13.80 24.59
CA ILE A 359 -19.45 -14.03 25.59
C ILE A 359 -20.52 -12.94 25.47
N ALA A 360 -21.77 -13.28 25.58
CA ALA A 360 -22.85 -12.30 25.65
C ALA A 360 -22.96 -11.74 27.06
N TYR A 361 -22.82 -10.42 27.22
CA TYR A 361 -22.81 -9.75 28.52
C TYR A 361 -24.13 -9.75 29.25
N ARG A 362 -25.27 -10.00 28.60
CA ARG A 362 -26.63 -9.97 29.19
C ARG A 362 -27.61 -10.81 28.40
N GLY A 363 -28.73 -11.13 29.07
CA GLY A 363 -29.83 -11.87 28.47
C GLY A 363 -29.89 -13.33 28.94
N ASN A 364 -31.06 -13.96 28.80
CA ASN A 364 -31.24 -15.38 29.02
C ASN A 364 -30.61 -16.21 27.87
N LEU A 365 -30.51 -17.51 28.02
CA LEU A 365 -29.89 -18.42 27.05
C LEU A 365 -30.47 -18.22 25.62
N LYS A 366 -31.79 -18.05 25.48
CA LYS A 366 -32.44 -17.83 24.18
C LYS A 366 -31.86 -16.56 23.48
N ARG A 367 -31.82 -15.44 24.19
CA ARG A 367 -31.27 -14.18 23.65
C ARG A 367 -29.77 -14.25 23.37
N ARG A 368 -29.01 -14.97 24.21
CA ARG A 368 -27.58 -15.22 23.99
C ARG A 368 -27.35 -16.06 22.73
N MET A 369 -28.18 -17.09 22.49
CA MET A 369 -28.14 -17.90 21.26
C MET A 369 -28.54 -17.10 20.01
N GLU A 370 -29.62 -16.31 20.10
CA GLU A 370 -30.00 -15.39 18.99
C GLU A 370 -28.87 -14.40 18.62
N ARG A 371 -28.12 -13.91 19.63
CA ARG A 371 -26.96 -13.10 19.41
C ARG A 371 -25.84 -13.88 18.71
N ALA A 372 -25.54 -15.11 19.15
CA ALA A 372 -24.54 -15.97 18.54
C ALA A 372 -24.81 -16.18 17.03
N ASN A 373 -26.06 -16.50 16.70
CA ASN A 373 -26.48 -16.63 15.28
C ASN A 373 -26.34 -15.30 14.52
N ARG A 374 -26.75 -14.18 15.10
CA ARG A 374 -26.69 -12.86 14.45
C ARG A 374 -25.26 -12.39 14.15
N ILE A 375 -24.30 -12.72 15.02
CA ILE A 375 -22.87 -12.42 14.78
C ILE A 375 -22.18 -13.44 13.88
N GLY A 376 -22.90 -14.44 13.38
CA GLY A 376 -22.35 -15.50 12.54
C GLY A 376 -21.36 -16.40 13.28
N ALA A 377 -21.56 -16.64 14.59
CA ALA A 377 -20.71 -17.55 15.33
C ALA A 377 -20.71 -18.94 14.68
N ALA A 378 -19.54 -19.59 14.64
CA ALA A 378 -19.40 -20.90 14.02
C ALA A 378 -19.90 -22.02 14.93
N ALA A 379 -19.69 -21.85 16.24
CA ALA A 379 -20.11 -22.78 17.26
C ALA A 379 -20.55 -22.04 18.53
N ALA A 380 -21.29 -22.72 19.39
CA ALA A 380 -21.64 -22.27 20.72
C ALA A 380 -21.18 -23.30 21.77
N VAL A 381 -20.56 -22.82 22.85
CA VAL A 381 -20.21 -23.61 24.01
C VAL A 381 -21.17 -23.21 25.15
N LEU A 382 -22.09 -24.11 25.51
CA LEU A 382 -23.05 -23.90 26.60
C LEU A 382 -22.40 -24.40 27.90
N VAL A 383 -22.37 -23.53 28.90
CA VAL A 383 -21.78 -23.81 30.21
C VAL A 383 -22.86 -23.87 31.27
N GLY A 384 -22.88 -24.94 32.07
CA GLY A 384 -23.89 -25.19 33.08
C GLY A 384 -25.22 -25.73 32.52
N ALA A 385 -25.19 -26.36 31.35
CA ALA A 385 -26.34 -27.05 30.78
C ALA A 385 -26.68 -28.29 31.61
N ALA A 386 -27.97 -28.63 31.69
CA ALA A 386 -28.43 -29.75 32.49
C ALA A 386 -27.90 -31.11 32.01
N GLU A 387 -27.48 -31.18 30.76
CA GLU A 387 -26.95 -32.39 30.13
C GLU A 387 -25.46 -32.63 30.43
N ALA A 388 -24.75 -31.65 30.99
CA ALA A 388 -23.30 -31.70 31.21
C ALA A 388 -22.97 -31.94 32.70
N ALA A 389 -22.05 -32.83 32.99
CA ALA A 389 -21.48 -33.02 34.33
C ALA A 389 -20.50 -31.87 34.68
N PRO A 390 -20.07 -31.75 35.97
CA PRO A 390 -19.05 -30.80 36.35
C PRO A 390 -17.77 -31.02 35.54
N GLY A 391 -17.24 -29.93 34.90
CA GLY A 391 -16.06 -29.99 34.02
C GLY A 391 -16.39 -30.31 32.56
N GLU A 392 -17.65 -30.55 32.23
CA GLU A 392 -18.13 -30.75 30.87
C GLU A 392 -18.88 -29.52 30.34
N VAL A 393 -18.95 -29.41 29.02
CA VAL A 393 -19.68 -28.37 28.30
C VAL A 393 -20.47 -29.00 27.15
N VAL A 394 -21.52 -28.33 26.70
CA VAL A 394 -22.18 -28.69 25.46
C VAL A 394 -21.62 -27.86 24.33
N LEU A 395 -20.91 -28.49 23.38
CA LEU A 395 -20.46 -27.86 22.14
C LEU A 395 -21.52 -28.06 21.05
N ARG A 396 -22.01 -26.98 20.50
CA ARG A 396 -22.98 -26.99 19.40
C ARG A 396 -22.38 -26.35 18.14
N ASN A 397 -22.33 -27.12 17.07
CA ASN A 397 -22.02 -26.61 15.74
C ASN A 397 -23.26 -25.85 15.22
N LEU A 398 -23.12 -24.54 14.96
CA LEU A 398 -24.24 -23.71 14.56
C LEU A 398 -24.58 -23.82 13.06
N ASP A 399 -23.64 -24.28 12.24
CA ASP A 399 -23.86 -24.52 10.81
C ASP A 399 -24.56 -25.87 10.60
N ALA A 400 -24.06 -26.94 11.22
CA ALA A 400 -24.60 -28.28 11.08
C ALA A 400 -25.83 -28.55 11.98
N GLY A 401 -26.05 -27.73 13.02
CA GLY A 401 -27.10 -27.92 14.01
C GLY A 401 -26.86 -29.09 14.98
N THR A 402 -25.70 -29.75 14.93
CA THR A 402 -25.32 -30.85 15.80
C THR A 402 -24.78 -30.38 17.15
N GLN A 403 -24.91 -31.21 18.18
CA GLN A 403 -24.30 -30.91 19.48
C GLN A 403 -23.75 -32.17 20.13
N ALA A 404 -22.74 -31.98 20.99
CA ALA A 404 -22.15 -33.04 21.80
C ALA A 404 -21.79 -32.52 23.18
N VAL A 405 -21.91 -33.37 24.19
CA VAL A 405 -21.38 -33.15 25.55
C VAL A 405 -19.96 -33.66 25.60
N LEU A 406 -19.03 -32.84 26.04
CA LEU A 406 -17.61 -33.22 26.10
C LEU A 406 -16.86 -32.48 27.22
N PRO A 407 -15.80 -33.08 27.75
CA PRO A 407 -14.92 -32.40 28.69
C PRO A 407 -14.31 -31.14 28.06
N LEU A 408 -14.16 -30.07 28.86
CA LEU A 408 -13.61 -28.79 28.40
C LEU A 408 -12.27 -28.97 27.66
N GLY A 409 -11.41 -29.89 28.14
CA GLY A 409 -10.11 -30.17 27.49
C GLY A 409 -10.19 -30.63 26.03
N ASN A 410 -11.34 -31.20 25.63
CA ASN A 410 -11.55 -31.76 24.28
C ASN A 410 -12.20 -30.76 23.32
N VAL A 411 -12.63 -29.57 23.77
CA VAL A 411 -13.36 -28.58 22.95
C VAL A 411 -12.52 -28.11 21.77
N THR A 412 -11.25 -27.82 21.97
CA THR A 412 -10.37 -27.35 20.89
C THR A 412 -10.13 -28.39 19.82
N ALA A 413 -9.99 -29.69 20.21
CA ALA A 413 -9.89 -30.77 19.24
C ALA A 413 -11.16 -30.92 18.41
N ALA A 414 -12.33 -30.89 19.07
CA ALA A 414 -13.62 -30.92 18.37
C ALA A 414 -13.85 -29.71 17.44
N LEU A 415 -13.41 -28.54 17.83
CA LEU A 415 -13.44 -27.33 16.96
C LEU A 415 -12.52 -27.51 15.74
N ALA A 416 -11.32 -28.11 15.91
CA ALA A 416 -10.41 -28.39 14.80
C ALA A 416 -11.01 -29.42 13.82
N GLU A 417 -11.63 -30.49 14.32
CA GLU A 417 -12.37 -31.46 13.50
C GLU A 417 -13.53 -30.85 12.70
N MET A 418 -14.13 -29.77 13.21
CA MET A 418 -15.16 -28.98 12.53
C MET A 418 -14.57 -28.00 11.50
N GLY A 419 -13.24 -27.89 11.36
CA GLY A 419 -12.58 -26.90 10.51
C GLY A 419 -12.74 -25.46 11.02
N LEU A 420 -13.10 -25.28 12.27
CA LEU A 420 -13.37 -23.96 12.88
C LEU A 420 -12.14 -23.37 13.62
N PHE A 421 -11.08 -24.14 13.72
CA PHE A 421 -9.85 -23.77 14.41
C PHE A 421 -8.68 -24.56 13.85
N GLU A 422 -7.64 -23.88 13.41
CA GLU A 422 -6.33 -24.47 13.17
C GLU A 422 -5.50 -24.34 14.45
N ALA A 423 -5.12 -25.47 15.05
CA ALA A 423 -4.21 -25.43 16.17
C ALA A 423 -2.90 -24.76 15.69
N ALA A 424 -2.63 -23.56 16.19
CA ALA A 424 -1.36 -22.87 15.88
C ALA A 424 -0.23 -23.86 16.22
N ALA A 425 0.58 -24.22 15.22
CA ALA A 425 1.85 -24.86 15.47
C ALA A 425 2.59 -23.95 16.45
N ARG A 426 2.90 -24.44 17.65
CA ARG A 426 3.64 -23.66 18.65
C ARG A 426 4.90 -23.18 17.97
N ALA A 427 5.01 -21.87 17.76
CA ALA A 427 6.29 -21.25 17.47
C ALA A 427 7.19 -21.55 18.69
N THR A 428 8.08 -22.50 18.51
CA THR A 428 9.19 -22.78 19.43
C THR A 428 10.23 -21.69 19.32
#